data_199620e5ec8be467ad7975a6b3b102eb
#
_entry.id   199620e5ec8be467ad7975a6b3b102eb
#
_cell.length_a   1.000
_cell.length_b   1.000
_cell.length_c   1.000
_cell.angle_alpha   90.00
_cell.angle_beta   90.00
_cell.angle_gamma   90.00
#
_symmetry.space_group_name_H-M   'P 1'
#
loop_
_entity.id
_entity.type
_entity.pdbx_description
1 polymer ?
#
loop_
_entity_poly.entity_id
_entity_poly.type
_entity_poly.pdbx_seq_one_letter_code
_entity_poly.pdbx_strand_id
1 'polypeptide(L)'
;MMGIQERKKREKERRRQQIMIAAKRVFSTKGFNKATMEDIAKEAELSPGTLYLYFKNKDELFSSLSIRILQYLNIRLGHVADNRKRLTVDQKIEALREAMHDVYKFDPLMLINMFHLQSSETLKNLSSDLIADIKKLSRNSLTIIARLFDEEIHNGAVIDKPAMVLADIIWSMFSGIVLWEESKKMIEGDKDFLEKTLDTAFDIFRRGIKTKLLKKTL
;
A
#
# COMPACT_ATOMS: atom_id res chain seq x y z
N MET A 1 -11.50 -26.97 -24.08
CA MET A 1 -10.04 -27.05 -24.35
C MET A 1 -9.44 -25.66 -24.17
N MET A 2 -8.50 -25.50 -23.26
CA MET A 2 -7.79 -24.23 -23.12
C MET A 2 -6.86 -24.03 -24.30
N GLY A 3 -6.95 -22.87 -24.98
CA GLY A 3 -6.14 -22.57 -26.14
C GLY A 3 -4.64 -22.48 -25.80
N ILE A 4 -3.76 -22.77 -26.77
CA ILE A 4 -2.28 -22.70 -26.64
C ILE A 4 -1.84 -21.33 -26.11
N GLN A 5 -2.50 -20.25 -26.50
CA GLN A 5 -2.20 -18.88 -26.05
C GLN A 5 -2.48 -18.69 -24.55
N GLU A 6 -3.57 -19.23 -24.04
CA GLU A 6 -3.87 -19.15 -22.58
C GLU A 6 -2.86 -19.95 -21.76
N ARG A 7 -2.43 -21.11 -22.26
CA ARG A 7 -1.38 -21.90 -21.61
C ARG A 7 -0.04 -21.15 -21.56
N LYS A 8 0.36 -20.53 -22.66
CA LYS A 8 1.59 -19.69 -22.72
C LYS A 8 1.50 -18.49 -21.76
N LYS A 9 0.34 -17.83 -21.70
CA LYS A 9 0.11 -16.69 -20.78
C LYS A 9 0.22 -17.12 -19.32
N ARG A 10 -0.37 -18.24 -18.95
CA ARG A 10 -0.27 -18.78 -17.59
C ARG A 10 1.17 -19.17 -17.22
N GLU A 11 1.88 -19.82 -18.14
CA GLU A 11 3.28 -20.21 -17.91
C GLU A 11 4.14 -18.96 -17.72
N LYS A 12 3.94 -17.91 -18.53
CA LYS A 12 4.63 -16.63 -18.39
C LYS A 12 4.34 -16.01 -17.02
N GLU A 13 3.07 -15.99 -16.58
CA GLU A 13 2.68 -15.42 -15.30
C GLU A 13 3.25 -16.24 -14.13
N ARG A 14 3.21 -17.57 -14.21
CA ARG A 14 3.82 -18.46 -13.20
C ARG A 14 5.31 -18.19 -13.05
N ARG A 15 6.01 -18.01 -14.15
CA ARG A 15 7.45 -17.71 -14.15
C ARG A 15 7.72 -16.33 -13.55
N ARG A 16 6.90 -15.34 -13.90
CA ARG A 16 6.98 -13.99 -13.31
C ARG A 16 6.82 -14.03 -11.79
N GLN A 17 5.86 -14.79 -11.28
CA GLN A 17 5.65 -14.98 -9.84
C GLN A 17 6.83 -15.68 -9.16
N GLN A 18 7.42 -16.71 -9.78
CA GLN A 18 8.62 -17.38 -9.27
C GLN A 18 9.78 -16.39 -9.11
N ILE A 19 10.03 -15.55 -10.11
CA ILE A 19 11.06 -14.51 -10.07
C ILE A 19 10.77 -13.51 -8.95
N MET A 20 9.54 -13.06 -8.78
CA MET A 20 9.17 -12.11 -7.73
C MET A 20 9.37 -12.69 -6.32
N ILE A 21 9.09 -13.98 -6.12
CA ILE A 21 9.36 -14.66 -4.84
C ILE A 21 10.86 -14.69 -4.54
N ALA A 22 11.68 -15.06 -5.52
CA ALA A 22 13.13 -15.06 -5.39
C ALA A 22 13.68 -13.65 -5.11
N ALA A 23 13.20 -12.65 -5.86
CA ALA A 23 13.60 -11.27 -5.66
C ALA A 23 13.27 -10.77 -4.25
N LYS A 24 12.07 -11.08 -3.72
CA LYS A 24 11.70 -10.73 -2.36
C LYS A 24 12.69 -11.30 -1.34
N ARG A 25 13.11 -12.57 -1.47
CA ARG A 25 14.10 -13.21 -0.59
C ARG A 25 15.45 -12.51 -0.66
N VAL A 26 15.92 -12.23 -1.88
CA VAL A 26 17.21 -11.57 -2.08
C VAL A 26 17.19 -10.15 -1.52
N PHE A 27 16.13 -9.38 -1.77
CA PHE A 27 16.00 -8.03 -1.21
C PHE A 27 15.90 -8.02 0.32
N SER A 28 15.22 -9.00 0.92
CA SER A 28 15.11 -9.12 2.37
C SER A 28 16.44 -9.48 3.04
N THR A 29 17.32 -10.24 2.36
CA THR A 29 18.59 -10.70 2.94
C THR A 29 19.75 -9.76 2.66
N LYS A 30 19.83 -9.20 1.44
CA LYS A 30 20.95 -8.34 1.00
C LYS A 30 20.62 -6.85 1.01
N GLY A 31 19.35 -6.49 1.12
CA GLY A 31 18.85 -5.13 0.88
C GLY A 31 18.83 -4.78 -0.61
N PHE A 32 18.03 -3.77 -0.98
CA PHE A 32 17.89 -3.36 -2.38
C PHE A 32 19.21 -2.96 -3.03
N ASN A 33 20.04 -2.17 -2.33
CA ASN A 33 21.27 -1.61 -2.91
C ASN A 33 22.31 -2.68 -3.27
N LYS A 34 22.48 -3.70 -2.42
CA LYS A 34 23.50 -4.77 -2.60
C LYS A 34 23.01 -5.93 -3.46
N ALA A 35 21.70 -6.06 -3.65
CA ALA A 35 21.11 -7.09 -4.49
C ALA A 35 21.40 -6.84 -5.97
N THR A 36 21.69 -7.89 -6.73
CA THR A 36 21.91 -7.84 -8.19
C THR A 36 20.88 -8.70 -8.92
N MET A 37 20.72 -8.47 -10.22
CA MET A 37 19.87 -9.32 -11.07
C MET A 37 20.40 -10.76 -11.13
N GLU A 38 21.72 -10.93 -11.06
CA GLU A 38 22.39 -12.23 -11.04
C GLU A 38 22.06 -13.00 -9.75
N ASP A 39 22.06 -12.32 -8.59
CA ASP A 39 21.63 -12.92 -7.32
C ASP A 39 20.21 -13.44 -7.40
N ILE A 40 19.32 -12.63 -7.98
CA ILE A 40 17.90 -12.97 -8.13
C ILE A 40 17.70 -14.12 -9.12
N ALA A 41 18.45 -14.11 -10.23
CA ALA A 41 18.41 -15.21 -11.21
C ALA A 41 18.85 -16.53 -10.57
N LYS A 42 19.94 -16.50 -9.78
CA LYS A 42 20.43 -17.66 -9.03
C LYS A 42 19.39 -18.18 -8.03
N GLU A 43 18.80 -17.30 -7.24
CA GLU A 43 17.74 -17.67 -6.28
C GLU A 43 16.48 -18.21 -6.97
N ALA A 44 16.15 -17.70 -8.17
CA ALA A 44 15.03 -18.18 -8.97
C ALA A 44 15.34 -19.47 -9.76
N GLU A 45 16.57 -19.98 -9.69
CA GLU A 45 17.07 -21.11 -10.49
C GLU A 45 16.92 -20.86 -12.00
N LEU A 46 17.26 -19.63 -12.43
CA LEU A 46 17.19 -19.19 -13.82
C LEU A 46 18.53 -18.63 -14.29
N SER A 47 18.73 -18.60 -15.62
CA SER A 47 19.82 -17.81 -16.18
C SER A 47 19.49 -16.31 -16.09
N PRO A 48 20.50 -15.42 -15.96
CA PRO A 48 20.26 -13.97 -16.02
C PRO A 48 19.54 -13.54 -17.30
N GLY A 49 19.88 -14.13 -18.45
CA GLY A 49 19.19 -13.85 -19.71
C GLY A 49 17.69 -14.18 -19.67
N THR A 50 17.32 -15.27 -18.99
CA THR A 50 15.90 -15.61 -18.79
C THR A 50 15.21 -14.57 -17.92
N LEU A 51 15.89 -14.10 -16.84
CA LEU A 51 15.32 -13.08 -15.95
C LEU A 51 15.02 -11.78 -16.71
N TYR A 52 15.92 -11.32 -17.56
CA TYR A 52 15.77 -10.11 -18.37
C TYR A 52 14.62 -10.18 -19.41
N LEU A 53 14.12 -11.36 -19.74
CA LEU A 53 12.90 -11.50 -20.56
C LEU A 53 11.62 -11.10 -19.82
N TYR A 54 11.66 -11.06 -18.48
CA TYR A 54 10.51 -10.75 -17.62
C TYR A 54 10.60 -9.38 -16.96
N PHE A 55 11.78 -8.92 -16.65
CA PHE A 55 12.04 -7.65 -15.96
C PHE A 55 13.26 -6.97 -16.55
N LYS A 56 13.07 -5.75 -17.00
CA LYS A 56 14.09 -4.96 -17.70
C LYS A 56 15.30 -4.64 -16.78
N ASN A 57 15.04 -4.39 -15.52
CA ASN A 57 16.05 -4.05 -14.52
C ASN A 57 15.55 -4.35 -13.10
N LYS A 58 16.42 -4.13 -12.12
CA LYS A 58 16.14 -4.32 -10.70
C LYS A 58 15.02 -3.41 -10.19
N ASP A 59 14.97 -2.17 -10.67
CA ASP A 59 13.94 -1.19 -10.26
C ASP A 59 12.54 -1.62 -10.71
N GLU A 60 12.40 -2.12 -11.94
CA GLU A 60 11.13 -2.65 -12.44
C GLU A 60 10.66 -3.85 -11.64
N LEU A 61 11.55 -4.77 -11.31
CA LEU A 61 11.25 -5.94 -10.49
C LEU A 61 10.82 -5.55 -9.07
N PHE A 62 11.54 -4.63 -8.46
CA PHE A 62 11.25 -4.11 -7.13
C PHE A 62 9.90 -3.36 -7.08
N SER A 63 9.65 -2.52 -8.08
CA SER A 63 8.37 -1.81 -8.20
C SER A 63 7.19 -2.75 -8.45
N SER A 64 7.42 -3.84 -9.18
CA SER A 64 6.41 -4.90 -9.38
C SER A 64 6.03 -5.60 -8.07
N LEU A 65 6.97 -5.76 -7.14
CA LEU A 65 6.70 -6.26 -5.79
C LEU A 65 5.83 -5.26 -5.00
N SER A 66 6.13 -3.98 -5.09
CA SER A 66 5.38 -2.92 -4.40
C SER A 66 3.92 -2.82 -4.85
N ILE A 67 3.62 -3.14 -6.11
CA ILE A 67 2.24 -3.21 -6.61
C ILE A 67 1.39 -4.20 -5.82
N ARG A 68 1.94 -5.30 -5.34
CA ARG A 68 1.20 -6.30 -4.54
C ARG A 68 0.67 -5.69 -3.23
N ILE A 69 1.43 -4.77 -2.65
CA ILE A 69 0.99 -4.03 -1.44
C ILE A 69 -0.22 -3.15 -1.77
N LEU A 70 -0.18 -2.41 -2.88
CA LEU A 70 -1.31 -1.60 -3.33
C LEU A 70 -2.53 -2.46 -3.68
N GLN A 71 -2.35 -3.61 -4.29
CA GLN A 71 -3.43 -4.56 -4.56
C GLN A 71 -4.05 -5.06 -3.25
N TYR A 72 -3.23 -5.46 -2.29
CA TYR A 72 -3.72 -5.91 -0.98
C TYR A 72 -4.44 -4.79 -0.22
N LEU A 73 -3.89 -3.57 -0.23
CA LEU A 73 -4.55 -2.39 0.33
C LEU A 73 -5.93 -2.17 -0.30
N ASN A 74 -6.04 -2.23 -1.63
CA ASN A 74 -7.32 -2.07 -2.32
C ASN A 74 -8.34 -3.14 -1.90
N ILE A 75 -7.92 -4.40 -1.70
CA ILE A 75 -8.79 -5.47 -1.22
C ILE A 75 -9.28 -5.15 0.20
N ARG A 76 -8.38 -4.76 1.12
CA ARG A 76 -8.74 -4.44 2.51
C ARG A 76 -9.68 -3.24 2.59
N LEU A 77 -9.39 -2.16 1.86
CA LEU A 77 -10.25 -0.99 1.77
C LEU A 77 -11.61 -1.31 1.12
N GLY A 78 -11.63 -2.19 0.11
CA GLY A 78 -12.87 -2.67 -0.52
C GLY A 78 -13.80 -3.32 0.50
N HIS A 79 -13.31 -4.18 1.38
CA HIS A 79 -14.10 -4.79 2.45
C HIS A 79 -14.71 -3.75 3.41
N VAL A 80 -13.97 -2.68 3.72
CA VAL A 80 -14.50 -1.58 4.54
C VAL A 80 -15.61 -0.85 3.80
N ALA A 81 -15.41 -0.56 2.51
CA ALA A 81 -16.35 0.17 1.67
C ALA A 81 -17.67 -0.60 1.44
N ASP A 82 -17.61 -1.92 1.29
CA ASP A 82 -18.79 -2.78 1.10
C ASP A 82 -19.73 -2.74 2.32
N ASN A 83 -19.18 -2.54 3.50
CA ASN A 83 -19.93 -2.48 4.75
C ASN A 83 -20.28 -1.04 5.20
N ARG A 84 -19.83 0.01 4.47
CA ARG A 84 -19.86 1.41 4.90
C ARG A 84 -21.24 1.92 5.37
N LYS A 85 -22.34 1.49 4.72
CA LYS A 85 -23.71 1.93 5.06
C LYS A 85 -24.19 1.41 6.42
N ARG A 86 -23.56 0.39 6.98
CA ARG A 86 -23.90 -0.22 8.27
C ARG A 86 -23.03 0.30 9.41
N LEU A 87 -21.98 1.06 9.09
CA LEU A 87 -20.99 1.52 10.04
C LEU A 87 -21.22 2.99 10.41
N THR A 88 -21.09 3.29 11.69
CA THR A 88 -20.97 4.66 12.19
C THR A 88 -19.66 5.29 11.75
N VAL A 89 -19.51 6.61 11.85
CA VAL A 89 -18.23 7.33 11.58
C VAL A 89 -17.08 6.70 12.37
N ASP A 90 -17.29 6.43 13.66
CA ASP A 90 -16.26 5.82 14.52
C ASP A 90 -15.84 4.43 14.03
N GLN A 91 -16.80 3.60 13.66
CA GLN A 91 -16.53 2.27 13.12
C GLN A 91 -15.86 2.30 11.74
N LYS A 92 -16.18 3.28 10.90
CA LYS A 92 -15.50 3.47 9.60
C LYS A 92 -14.02 3.81 9.80
N ILE A 93 -13.72 4.70 10.74
CA ILE A 93 -12.35 5.12 11.04
C ILE A 93 -11.57 3.96 11.66
N GLU A 94 -12.19 3.20 12.56
CA GLU A 94 -11.56 2.01 13.14
C GLU A 94 -11.28 0.95 12.08
N ALA A 95 -12.24 0.65 11.21
CA ALA A 95 -12.04 -0.31 10.11
C ALA A 95 -10.94 0.13 9.12
N LEU A 96 -10.79 1.46 8.88
CA LEU A 96 -9.67 2.00 8.11
C LEU A 96 -8.33 1.77 8.82
N ARG A 97 -8.26 2.04 10.12
CA ARG A 97 -7.08 1.81 10.94
C ARG A 97 -6.65 0.34 10.87
N GLU A 98 -7.60 -0.57 11.09
CA GLU A 98 -7.35 -2.01 11.00
C GLU A 98 -6.87 -2.43 9.60
N ALA A 99 -7.52 -1.93 8.54
CA ALA A 99 -7.12 -2.23 7.17
C ALA A 99 -5.68 -1.79 6.89
N MET A 100 -5.27 -0.61 7.37
CA MET A 100 -3.90 -0.11 7.20
C MET A 100 -2.88 -0.88 8.04
N HIS A 101 -3.24 -1.26 9.27
CA HIS A 101 -2.41 -2.11 10.12
C HIS A 101 -2.20 -3.50 9.49
N ASP A 102 -3.24 -4.10 8.93
CA ASP A 102 -3.13 -5.37 8.21
C ASP A 102 -2.21 -5.27 7.00
N VAL A 103 -2.25 -4.15 6.26
CA VAL A 103 -1.33 -3.91 5.13
C VAL A 103 0.12 -3.83 5.61
N TYR A 104 0.37 -3.15 6.72
CA TYR A 104 1.71 -3.15 7.33
C TYR A 104 2.14 -4.55 7.74
N LYS A 105 1.29 -5.31 8.44
CA LYS A 105 1.60 -6.68 8.88
C LYS A 105 1.79 -7.66 7.72
N PHE A 106 1.13 -7.42 6.60
CA PHE A 106 1.24 -8.30 5.43
C PHE A 106 2.67 -8.33 4.86
N ASP A 107 3.30 -7.18 4.73
CA ASP A 107 4.70 -7.08 4.28
C ASP A 107 5.30 -5.71 4.61
N PRO A 108 5.84 -5.51 5.82
CA PRO A 108 6.39 -4.22 6.24
C PRO A 108 7.48 -3.70 5.30
N LEU A 109 8.41 -4.57 4.90
CA LEU A 109 9.53 -4.19 4.03
C LEU A 109 9.03 -3.68 2.67
N MET A 110 8.11 -4.40 2.04
CA MET A 110 7.57 -3.99 0.74
C MET A 110 6.72 -2.72 0.84
N LEU A 111 6.02 -2.51 1.96
CA LEU A 111 5.27 -1.28 2.21
C LEU A 111 6.20 -0.06 2.33
N ILE A 112 7.27 -0.17 3.12
CA ILE A 112 8.29 0.87 3.28
C ILE A 112 8.92 1.20 1.92
N ASN A 113 9.28 0.17 1.17
CA ASN A 113 9.84 0.31 -0.17
C ASN A 113 8.88 1.01 -1.14
N MET A 114 7.57 0.73 -1.04
CA MET A 114 6.55 1.43 -1.83
C MET A 114 6.52 2.93 -1.50
N PHE A 115 6.61 3.31 -0.22
CA PHE A 115 6.65 4.71 0.17
C PHE A 115 7.91 5.42 -0.33
N HIS A 116 9.07 4.76 -0.25
CA HIS A 116 10.31 5.31 -0.83
C HIS A 116 10.22 5.45 -2.35
N LEU A 117 9.61 4.48 -3.05
CA LEU A 117 9.42 4.55 -4.49
C LEU A 117 8.55 5.76 -4.89
N GLN A 118 7.46 6.03 -4.16
CA GLN A 118 6.55 7.14 -4.46
C GLN A 118 7.22 8.53 -4.37
N SER A 119 8.28 8.67 -3.58
CA SER A 119 9.03 9.91 -3.41
C SER A 119 10.33 9.98 -4.23
N SER A 120 10.66 8.94 -5.02
CA SER A 120 11.94 8.81 -5.71
C SER A 120 11.86 9.11 -7.20
N GLU A 121 13.02 9.48 -7.78
CA GLU A 121 13.18 9.60 -9.23
C GLU A 121 13.08 8.26 -9.98
N THR A 122 13.17 7.14 -9.26
CA THR A 122 13.05 5.79 -9.81
C THR A 122 11.76 5.60 -10.61
N LEU A 123 10.67 6.29 -10.23
CA LEU A 123 9.41 6.28 -11.00
C LEU A 123 9.61 6.68 -12.47
N LYS A 124 10.57 7.56 -12.78
CA LYS A 124 10.84 8.00 -14.17
C LYS A 124 11.43 6.89 -15.04
N ASN A 125 12.03 5.87 -14.43
CA ASN A 125 12.72 4.79 -15.12
C ASN A 125 11.87 3.53 -15.30
N LEU A 126 10.62 3.54 -14.78
CA LEU A 126 9.71 2.42 -14.89
C LEU A 126 9.02 2.38 -16.25
N SER A 127 8.54 1.20 -16.64
CA SER A 127 7.70 1.07 -17.83
C SER A 127 6.38 1.85 -17.67
N SER A 128 5.84 2.34 -18.80
CA SER A 128 4.57 3.07 -18.83
C SER A 128 3.42 2.26 -18.22
N ASP A 129 3.39 0.96 -18.46
CA ASP A 129 2.36 0.05 -17.95
C ASP A 129 2.43 -0.05 -16.42
N LEU A 130 3.64 -0.19 -15.87
CA LEU A 130 3.86 -0.26 -14.43
C LEU A 130 3.46 1.04 -13.73
N ILE A 131 3.82 2.19 -14.32
CA ILE A 131 3.39 3.52 -13.83
C ILE A 131 1.86 3.64 -13.87
N ALA A 132 1.22 3.19 -14.94
CA ALA A 132 -0.23 3.23 -15.08
C ALA A 132 -0.92 2.38 -14.00
N ASP A 133 -0.41 1.18 -13.72
CA ASP A 133 -0.91 0.30 -12.67
C ASP A 133 -0.76 0.92 -11.28
N ILE A 134 0.41 1.48 -10.95
CA ILE A 134 0.65 2.18 -9.68
C ILE A 134 -0.33 3.35 -9.53
N LYS A 135 -0.45 4.21 -10.53
CA LYS A 135 -1.38 5.36 -10.51
C LYS A 135 -2.82 4.93 -10.32
N LYS A 136 -3.25 3.88 -11.04
CA LYS A 136 -4.62 3.34 -10.95
C LYS A 136 -4.92 2.83 -9.55
N LEU A 137 -4.04 2.00 -8.99
CA LEU A 137 -4.23 1.40 -7.67
C LEU A 137 -4.19 2.45 -6.56
N SER A 138 -3.24 3.40 -6.61
CA SER A 138 -3.15 4.48 -5.63
C SER A 138 -4.39 5.39 -5.67
N ARG A 139 -4.82 5.81 -6.86
CA ARG A 139 -6.04 6.61 -7.02
C ARG A 139 -7.28 5.86 -6.51
N ASN A 140 -7.39 4.56 -6.78
CA ASN A 140 -8.50 3.76 -6.31
C ASN A 140 -8.52 3.68 -4.78
N SER A 141 -7.38 3.45 -4.12
CA SER A 141 -7.28 3.46 -2.66
C SER A 141 -7.78 4.78 -2.06
N LEU A 142 -7.30 5.93 -2.54
CA LEU A 142 -7.72 7.25 -2.07
C LEU A 142 -9.21 7.49 -2.33
N THR A 143 -9.72 7.10 -3.50
CA THR A 143 -11.14 7.21 -3.82
C THR A 143 -12.02 6.38 -2.89
N ILE A 144 -11.59 5.16 -2.54
CA ILE A 144 -12.33 4.32 -1.59
C ILE A 144 -12.37 4.99 -0.22
N ILE A 145 -11.24 5.49 0.28
CA ILE A 145 -11.18 6.18 1.57
C ILE A 145 -12.08 7.42 1.56
N ALA A 146 -12.01 8.26 0.51
CA ALA A 146 -12.85 9.44 0.38
C ALA A 146 -14.34 9.11 0.45
N ARG A 147 -14.78 8.09 -0.29
CA ARG A 147 -16.19 7.66 -0.33
C ARG A 147 -16.74 7.19 1.02
N LEU A 148 -15.88 6.85 1.98
CA LEU A 148 -16.35 6.51 3.33
C LEU A 148 -16.87 7.74 4.09
N PHE A 149 -16.46 8.94 3.68
CA PHE A 149 -16.82 10.19 4.36
C PHE A 149 -17.83 11.04 3.59
N ASP A 150 -18.07 10.80 2.29
CA ASP A 150 -18.95 11.63 1.46
C ASP A 150 -20.34 11.80 2.10
N GLU A 151 -20.96 10.70 2.52
CA GLU A 151 -22.29 10.69 3.14
C GLU A 151 -22.30 11.40 4.50
N GLU A 152 -21.25 11.21 5.29
CA GLU A 152 -21.11 11.77 6.63
C GLU A 152 -20.82 13.28 6.61
N ILE A 153 -20.12 13.76 5.60
CA ILE A 153 -19.94 15.20 5.35
C ILE A 153 -21.27 15.81 4.95
N HIS A 154 -22.01 15.17 4.02
CA HIS A 154 -23.31 15.65 3.57
C HIS A 154 -24.35 15.74 4.70
N ASN A 155 -24.32 14.76 5.60
CA ASN A 155 -25.22 14.72 6.78
C ASN A 155 -24.75 15.61 7.94
N GLY A 156 -23.61 16.28 7.82
CA GLY A 156 -23.05 17.14 8.85
C GLY A 156 -22.48 16.40 10.06
N ALA A 157 -22.29 15.08 10.00
CA ALA A 157 -21.65 14.30 11.06
C ALA A 157 -20.12 14.47 11.09
N VAL A 158 -19.54 14.78 9.94
CA VAL A 158 -18.12 15.08 9.73
C VAL A 158 -17.98 16.53 9.25
N ILE A 159 -16.87 17.16 9.58
CA ILE A 159 -16.56 18.55 9.18
C ILE A 159 -16.71 18.73 7.66
N ASP A 160 -17.21 19.90 7.26
CA ASP A 160 -17.37 20.28 5.86
C ASP A 160 -16.02 20.56 5.19
N LYS A 161 -15.37 19.50 4.75
CA LYS A 161 -14.11 19.52 3.99
C LYS A 161 -14.20 18.52 2.84
N PRO A 162 -13.51 18.77 1.72
CA PRO A 162 -13.51 17.80 0.62
C PRO A 162 -13.08 16.41 1.11
N ALA A 163 -13.86 15.39 0.80
CA ALA A 163 -13.59 14.02 1.25
C ALA A 163 -12.21 13.50 0.80
N MET A 164 -11.74 13.94 -0.38
CA MET A 164 -10.41 13.60 -0.87
C MET A 164 -9.31 14.18 0.02
N VAL A 165 -9.49 15.36 0.60
CA VAL A 165 -8.51 15.95 1.54
C VAL A 165 -8.44 15.11 2.82
N LEU A 166 -9.56 14.58 3.31
CA LEU A 166 -9.55 13.66 4.45
C LEU A 166 -8.82 12.36 4.11
N ALA A 167 -9.02 11.84 2.89
CA ALA A 167 -8.30 10.66 2.41
C ALA A 167 -6.77 10.91 2.31
N ASP A 168 -6.37 12.07 1.80
CA ASP A 168 -4.95 12.46 1.70
C ASP A 168 -4.31 12.59 3.08
N ILE A 169 -5.04 13.16 4.06
CA ILE A 169 -4.57 13.26 5.45
C ILE A 169 -4.35 11.85 6.04
N ILE A 170 -5.31 10.94 5.89
CA ILE A 170 -5.19 9.57 6.38
C ILE A 170 -3.98 8.87 5.75
N TRP A 171 -3.82 9.00 4.43
CA TRP A 171 -2.70 8.39 3.72
C TRP A 171 -1.36 8.96 4.16
N SER A 172 -1.26 10.29 4.27
CA SER A 172 -0.04 10.98 4.72
C SER A 172 0.32 10.63 6.17
N MET A 173 -0.68 10.56 7.04
CA MET A 173 -0.52 10.15 8.44
C MET A 173 0.01 8.71 8.52
N PHE A 174 -0.61 7.77 7.82
CA PHE A 174 -0.19 6.37 7.80
C PHE A 174 1.23 6.20 7.25
N SER A 175 1.52 6.78 6.09
CA SER A 175 2.84 6.66 5.46
C SER A 175 3.93 7.33 6.31
N GLY A 176 3.64 8.48 6.88
CA GLY A 176 4.56 9.19 7.79
C GLY A 176 4.88 8.39 9.05
N ILE A 177 3.87 7.78 9.68
CA ILE A 177 4.05 6.94 10.87
C ILE A 177 4.91 5.72 10.52
N VAL A 178 4.61 5.01 9.44
CA VAL A 178 5.39 3.82 9.02
C VAL A 178 6.85 4.18 8.76
N LEU A 179 7.11 5.23 7.99
CA LEU A 179 8.49 5.66 7.68
C LEU A 179 9.23 6.17 8.91
N TRP A 180 8.54 6.86 9.81
CA TRP A 180 9.14 7.36 11.05
C TRP A 180 9.49 6.23 12.02
N GLU A 181 8.60 5.24 12.19
CA GLU A 181 8.90 4.07 13.02
C GLU A 181 10.07 3.26 12.48
N GLU A 182 10.18 3.11 11.16
CA GLU A 182 11.34 2.47 10.54
C GLU A 182 12.64 3.24 10.81
N SER A 183 12.60 4.57 10.70
CA SER A 183 13.74 5.42 11.01
C SER A 183 14.17 5.28 12.48
N LYS A 184 13.23 5.20 13.41
CA LYS A 184 13.53 4.99 14.83
C LYS A 184 14.19 3.63 15.09
N LYS A 185 13.72 2.56 14.43
CA LYS A 185 14.36 1.24 14.54
C LYS A 185 15.83 1.26 14.14
N MET A 186 16.18 2.03 13.11
CA MET A 186 17.57 2.18 12.67
C MET A 186 18.45 2.96 13.67
N ILE A 187 17.86 3.86 14.46
CA ILE A 187 18.59 4.76 15.39
C ILE A 187 18.61 4.19 16.80
N GLU A 188 17.48 3.68 17.28
CA GLU A 188 17.24 3.36 18.69
C GLU A 188 17.11 1.84 18.97
N GLY A 189 17.19 0.98 17.92
CA GLY A 189 17.00 -0.46 17.99
C GLY A 189 15.55 -0.91 17.88
N ASP A 190 15.30 -2.22 17.99
CA ASP A 190 14.07 -2.93 17.60
C ASP A 190 12.80 -2.65 18.44
N LYS A 191 12.65 -1.48 19.02
CA LYS A 191 11.39 -1.11 19.69
C LYS A 191 10.35 -0.75 18.64
N ASP A 192 9.24 -1.46 18.61
CA ASP A 192 8.11 -1.20 17.70
C ASP A 192 6.98 -0.49 18.43
N PHE A 193 6.76 0.79 18.09
CA PHE A 193 5.65 1.60 18.60
C PHE A 193 4.59 1.88 17.54
N LEU A 194 4.69 1.26 16.36
CA LEU A 194 3.82 1.55 15.21
C LEU A 194 2.34 1.42 15.58
N GLU A 195 1.93 0.31 16.18
CA GLU A 195 0.53 0.06 16.54
C GLU A 195 0.01 1.16 17.47
N LYS A 196 0.74 1.46 18.55
CA LYS A 196 0.35 2.50 19.53
C LYS A 196 0.29 3.89 18.89
N THR A 197 1.26 4.23 18.03
CA THR A 197 1.30 5.52 17.36
C THR A 197 0.16 5.63 16.36
N LEU A 198 -0.12 4.56 15.61
CA LEU A 198 -1.21 4.51 14.65
C LEU A 198 -2.57 4.64 15.35
N ASP A 199 -2.81 3.91 16.44
CA ASP A 199 -4.03 3.99 17.25
C ASP A 199 -4.27 5.43 17.74
N THR A 200 -3.22 6.05 18.29
CA THR A 200 -3.31 7.42 18.80
C THR A 200 -3.61 8.42 17.68
N ALA A 201 -2.94 8.28 16.53
CA ALA A 201 -3.14 9.17 15.39
C ALA A 201 -4.56 9.07 14.82
N PHE A 202 -5.10 7.84 14.69
CA PHE A 202 -6.48 7.64 14.25
C PHE A 202 -7.50 8.12 15.27
N ASP A 203 -7.24 8.02 16.59
CA ASP A 203 -8.11 8.60 17.62
C ASP A 203 -8.13 10.14 17.56
N ILE A 204 -6.97 10.78 17.38
CA ILE A 204 -6.87 12.24 17.18
C ILE A 204 -7.62 12.65 15.91
N PHE A 205 -7.41 11.96 14.79
CA PHE A 205 -8.11 12.22 13.54
C PHE A 205 -9.62 12.10 13.71
N ARG A 206 -10.10 11.00 14.32
CA ARG A 206 -11.51 10.75 14.62
C ARG A 206 -12.16 11.88 15.40
N ARG A 207 -11.49 12.35 16.46
CA ARG A 207 -11.98 13.47 17.29
C ARG A 207 -11.98 14.79 16.52
N GLY A 208 -10.97 15.01 15.68
CA GLY A 208 -10.80 16.23 14.91
C GLY A 208 -11.79 16.43 13.80
N ILE A 209 -12.29 15.35 13.18
CA ILE A 209 -13.21 15.47 12.05
C ILE A 209 -14.68 15.44 12.44
N LYS A 210 -15.04 15.02 13.65
CA LYS A 210 -16.44 14.99 14.11
C LYS A 210 -16.93 16.39 14.39
N THR A 211 -18.06 16.75 13.77
CA THR A 211 -18.75 17.97 14.16
C THR A 211 -19.32 17.82 15.57
N LYS A 212 -19.05 18.80 16.42
CA LYS A 212 -19.81 18.94 17.65
C LYS A 212 -21.26 19.22 17.24
N LEU A 213 -22.14 18.25 17.38
CA LEU A 213 -23.58 18.53 17.33
C LEU A 213 -23.83 19.63 18.35
N LEU A 214 -24.00 20.87 17.90
CA LEU A 214 -24.62 21.91 18.69
C LEU A 214 -25.97 21.31 19.09
N LYS A 215 -26.12 20.92 20.37
CA LYS A 215 -27.44 20.63 20.92
C LYS A 215 -28.28 21.85 20.57
N LYS A 216 -29.16 21.71 19.58
CA LYS A 216 -30.26 22.65 19.42
C LYS A 216 -31.05 22.54 20.70
N THR A 217 -30.79 23.46 21.64
CA THR A 217 -31.68 23.76 22.76
C THR A 217 -32.95 24.33 22.13
N LEU A 218 -33.97 23.51 22.08
CA LEU A 218 -35.35 23.95 21.87
C LEU A 218 -35.82 24.69 23.09
#